data_980f895fd23233a8f2fe66e59a8d1640
#
_entry.id   980f895fd23233a8f2fe66e59a8d1640
#
_cell.length_a   1.000
_cell.length_b   1.000
_cell.length_c   1.000
_cell.angle_alpha   90.00
_cell.angle_beta   90.00
_cell.angle_gamma   90.00
#
_symmetry.space_group_name_H-M   'P 1'
#
loop_
_entity.id
_entity.type
_entity.pdbx_description
1 polymer ?
#
loop_
_entity_poly.entity_id
_entity_poly.type
_entity_poly.pdbx_seq_one_letter_code
_entity_poly.pdbx_strand_id
1 'polypeptide(L)'
;MTGYHIRPLDAAIDVAAFRCGREPLDEYIRRYASQDVRRNLARVFVATPESDAQRLAGFFTLSAGSVKSAELPESLARKLPRYPVPVAFIGRLAVHLDCQGKGLGSILLAEACQKVVQASAVLAVAGIVVDAKDEAAAA
;
A
#
# COMPACT_ATOMS: atom_id res chain seq x y z
N MET A 1 5.50 20.41 -1.79
CA MET A 1 4.31 20.30 -0.96
C MET A 1 3.29 19.38 -1.59
N THR A 2 2.74 18.47 -0.83
CA THR A 2 1.92 17.41 -1.41
C THR A 2 0.46 17.81 -1.65
N GLY A 3 -0.10 18.67 -0.80
CA GLY A 3 -1.52 18.98 -0.85
C GLY A 3 -2.44 17.83 -0.46
N TYR A 4 -1.91 16.76 0.12
CA TYR A 4 -2.67 15.58 0.52
C TYR A 4 -2.43 15.22 1.96
N HIS A 5 -3.44 14.70 2.62
CA HIS A 5 -3.36 14.05 3.92
C HIS A 5 -3.31 12.55 3.71
N ILE A 6 -2.38 11.87 4.37
CA ILE A 6 -2.31 10.41 4.32
C ILE A 6 -2.63 9.89 5.72
N ARG A 7 -3.70 9.11 5.82
CA ARG A 7 -4.24 8.65 7.09
C ARG A 7 -4.92 7.30 6.94
N PRO A 8 -5.18 6.60 8.06
CA PRO A 8 -5.89 5.33 7.98
C PRO A 8 -7.29 5.49 7.40
N LEU A 9 -7.71 4.48 6.65
CA LEU A 9 -9.07 4.40 6.11
C LEU A 9 -10.09 4.43 7.25
N ASP A 10 -11.14 5.23 7.09
CA ASP A 10 -12.25 5.28 8.04
C ASP A 10 -13.58 5.43 7.29
N ALA A 11 -14.68 5.45 8.04
CA ALA A 11 -16.01 5.47 7.46
C ALA A 11 -16.37 6.79 6.76
N ALA A 12 -15.60 7.85 7.00
CA ALA A 12 -15.87 9.16 6.38
C ALA A 12 -15.39 9.23 4.94
N ILE A 13 -14.54 8.30 4.51
CA ILE A 13 -13.96 8.31 3.16
C ILE A 13 -15.00 7.84 2.14
N ASP A 14 -15.18 8.61 1.09
CA ASP A 14 -16.08 8.25 -0.01
C ASP A 14 -15.38 7.28 -0.96
N VAL A 15 -15.51 5.99 -0.67
CA VAL A 15 -14.88 4.96 -1.49
C VAL A 15 -15.69 4.64 -2.75
N ALA A 16 -16.99 4.97 -2.75
CA ALA A 16 -17.88 4.62 -3.86
C ALA A 16 -17.50 5.34 -5.16
N ALA A 17 -16.94 6.54 -5.06
CA ALA A 17 -16.56 7.34 -6.21
C ALA A 17 -15.17 7.02 -6.76
N PHE A 18 -14.43 6.12 -6.10
CA PHE A 18 -13.05 5.86 -6.49
C PHE A 18 -12.96 5.09 -7.81
N ARG A 19 -12.14 5.59 -8.72
CA ARG A 19 -11.84 4.97 -10.03
C ARG A 19 -10.37 5.20 -10.33
N CYS A 20 -9.60 4.11 -10.43
CA CYS A 20 -8.18 4.22 -10.79
C CYS A 20 -7.87 3.66 -12.18
N GLY A 21 -8.86 3.09 -12.85
CA GLY A 21 -8.68 2.45 -14.14
C GLY A 21 -8.43 0.95 -14.04
N ARG A 22 -8.35 0.41 -12.82
CA ARG A 22 -8.13 -1.01 -12.57
C ARG A 22 -9.26 -1.52 -11.70
N GLU A 23 -10.20 -2.25 -12.31
CA GLU A 23 -11.40 -2.70 -11.60
C GLU A 23 -11.12 -3.51 -10.33
N PRO A 24 -10.14 -4.44 -10.32
CA PRO A 24 -9.86 -5.18 -9.09
C PRO A 24 -9.45 -4.29 -7.91
N LEU A 25 -8.71 -3.21 -8.17
CA LEU A 25 -8.31 -2.26 -7.13
C LEU A 25 -9.49 -1.40 -6.68
N ASP A 26 -10.32 -0.97 -7.62
CA ASP A 26 -11.54 -0.21 -7.32
C ASP A 26 -12.50 -1.04 -6.47
N GLU A 27 -12.71 -2.29 -6.85
CA GLU A 27 -13.57 -3.20 -6.10
C GLU A 27 -13.00 -3.45 -4.71
N TYR A 28 -11.69 -3.62 -4.58
CA TYR A 28 -11.06 -3.84 -3.29
C TYR A 28 -11.38 -2.72 -2.30
N ILE A 29 -11.13 -1.48 -2.70
CA ILE A 29 -11.31 -0.35 -1.77
C ILE A 29 -12.79 -0.14 -1.42
N ARG A 30 -13.70 -0.45 -2.36
CA ARG A 30 -15.13 -0.29 -2.12
C ARG A 30 -15.74 -1.39 -1.26
N ARG A 31 -15.28 -2.64 -1.42
CA ARG A 31 -15.96 -3.80 -0.83
C ARG A 31 -15.16 -4.53 0.24
N TYR A 32 -13.84 -4.58 0.12
CA TYR A 32 -13.06 -5.48 0.95
C TYR A 32 -12.14 -4.78 1.96
N ALA A 33 -11.72 -3.56 1.67
CA ALA A 33 -10.69 -2.89 2.48
C ALA A 33 -11.11 -2.74 3.95
N SER A 34 -12.32 -2.25 4.22
CA SER A 34 -12.79 -2.04 5.59
C SER A 34 -12.85 -3.37 6.37
N GLN A 35 -13.26 -4.44 5.70
CA GLN A 35 -13.32 -5.75 6.31
C GLN A 35 -11.92 -6.27 6.64
N ASP A 36 -10.97 -6.09 5.72
CA ASP A 36 -9.58 -6.50 5.95
C ASP A 36 -8.97 -5.77 7.14
N VAL A 37 -9.26 -4.47 7.27
CA VAL A 37 -8.79 -3.68 8.41
C VAL A 37 -9.38 -4.24 9.72
N ARG A 38 -10.68 -4.50 9.75
CA ARG A 38 -11.33 -5.03 10.96
C ARG A 38 -10.80 -6.40 11.35
N ARG A 39 -10.43 -7.21 10.37
CA ARG A 39 -9.91 -8.58 10.61
C ARG A 39 -8.39 -8.60 10.83
N ASN A 40 -7.74 -7.46 10.84
CA ASN A 40 -6.28 -7.37 10.95
C ASN A 40 -5.52 -8.10 9.84
N LEU A 41 -6.11 -8.17 8.66
CA LEU A 41 -5.48 -8.78 7.49
C LEU A 41 -4.61 -7.78 6.73
N ALA A 42 -4.95 -6.50 6.82
CA ALA A 42 -4.18 -5.42 6.21
C ALA A 42 -4.44 -4.11 6.93
N ARG A 43 -3.47 -3.20 6.83
CA ARG A 43 -3.68 -1.80 7.15
C ARG A 43 -3.88 -1.08 5.83
N VAL A 44 -4.87 -0.20 5.78
CA VAL A 44 -5.19 0.56 4.58
C VAL A 44 -5.05 2.04 4.88
N PHE A 45 -4.21 2.71 4.13
CA PHE A 45 -3.99 4.15 4.27
C PHE A 45 -4.50 4.86 3.02
N VAL A 46 -5.14 5.99 3.22
CA VAL A 46 -5.76 6.74 2.14
C VAL A 46 -5.14 8.12 2.04
N ALA A 47 -5.09 8.65 0.81
CA ALA A 47 -4.71 10.03 0.55
C ALA A 47 -5.97 10.81 0.23
N THR A 48 -6.18 11.92 0.95
CA THR A 48 -7.28 12.83 0.70
C THR A 48 -6.71 14.21 0.41
N PRO A 49 -7.29 14.96 -0.56
CA PRO A 49 -6.87 16.35 -0.77
C PRO A 49 -7.09 17.16 0.50
N GLU A 50 -6.21 18.11 0.78
CA GLU A 50 -6.40 19.01 1.93
C GLU A 50 -7.70 19.79 1.84
N SER A 51 -8.18 20.04 0.62
CA SER A 51 -9.42 20.78 0.38
C SER A 51 -10.68 19.93 0.54
N ASP A 52 -10.55 18.61 0.60
CA ASP A 52 -11.71 17.70 0.70
C ASP A 52 -11.28 16.42 1.44
N ALA A 53 -11.57 16.41 2.73
CA ALA A 53 -11.15 15.33 3.63
C ALA A 53 -11.89 14.00 3.42
N GLN A 54 -12.94 14.00 2.61
CA GLN A 54 -13.71 12.78 2.34
C GLN A 54 -13.38 12.16 0.98
N ARG A 55 -12.75 12.92 0.09
CA ARG A 55 -12.43 12.44 -1.24
C ARG A 55 -11.24 11.49 -1.21
N LEU A 56 -11.41 10.33 -1.83
CA LEU A 56 -10.33 9.36 -1.95
C LEU A 56 -9.52 9.62 -3.21
N ALA A 57 -8.30 10.15 -3.04
CA ALA A 57 -7.39 10.42 -4.16
C ALA A 57 -6.48 9.23 -4.46
N GLY A 58 -6.19 8.42 -3.45
CA GLY A 58 -5.35 7.23 -3.64
C GLY A 58 -5.27 6.44 -2.34
N PHE A 59 -4.73 5.22 -2.42
CA PHE A 59 -4.56 4.40 -1.22
C PHE A 59 -3.43 3.40 -1.41
N PHE A 60 -2.97 2.83 -0.30
CA PHE A 60 -2.09 1.66 -0.32
C PHE A 60 -2.43 0.75 0.85
N THR A 61 -2.00 -0.51 0.74
CA THR A 61 -2.21 -1.48 1.80
C THR A 61 -0.87 -2.00 2.31
N LEU A 62 -0.82 -2.25 3.61
CA LEU A 62 0.34 -2.85 4.26
C LEU A 62 -0.09 -4.11 4.98
N SER A 63 0.68 -5.17 4.81
CA SER A 63 0.45 -6.41 5.54
C SER A 63 1.79 -7.10 5.82
N ALA A 64 1.77 -8.02 6.78
CA ALA A 64 2.94 -8.80 7.14
C ALA A 64 2.92 -10.13 6.41
N GLY A 65 4.10 -10.65 6.11
CA GLY A 65 4.19 -11.96 5.51
C GLY A 65 5.60 -12.50 5.62
N SER A 66 5.89 -13.53 4.87
CA SER A 66 7.22 -14.10 4.82
C SER A 66 7.56 -14.52 3.41
N VAL A 67 8.86 -14.55 3.12
CA VAL A 67 9.36 -15.07 1.85
C VAL A 67 10.43 -16.12 2.15
N LYS A 68 10.53 -17.12 1.28
CA LYS A 68 11.58 -18.12 1.34
C LYS A 68 12.69 -17.71 0.40
N SER A 69 13.94 -18.06 0.75
CA SER A 69 15.08 -17.71 -0.09
C SER A 69 14.94 -18.23 -1.51
N ALA A 70 14.27 -19.36 -1.71
CA ALA A 70 14.05 -19.93 -3.03
C ALA A 70 13.15 -19.07 -3.92
N GLU A 71 12.38 -18.14 -3.33
CA GLU A 71 11.50 -17.23 -4.05
C GLU A 71 12.19 -15.94 -4.49
N LEU A 72 13.47 -15.78 -4.12
CA LEU A 72 14.21 -14.55 -4.34
C LEU A 72 15.32 -14.76 -5.38
N PRO A 73 15.79 -13.68 -6.03
CA PRO A 73 16.97 -13.76 -6.86
C PRO A 73 18.15 -14.33 -6.08
N GLU A 74 19.00 -15.11 -6.76
CA GLU A 74 20.10 -15.81 -6.12
C GLU A 74 21.01 -14.88 -5.32
N SER A 75 21.24 -13.68 -5.81
CA SER A 75 22.12 -12.72 -5.14
C SER A 75 21.59 -12.32 -3.77
N LEU A 76 20.27 -12.24 -3.60
CA LEU A 76 19.64 -11.95 -2.33
C LEU A 76 19.51 -13.20 -1.47
N ALA A 77 19.18 -14.34 -2.09
CA ALA A 77 19.01 -15.60 -1.39
C ALA A 77 20.25 -16.02 -0.63
N ARG A 78 21.44 -15.74 -1.17
CA ARG A 78 22.71 -16.09 -0.52
C ARG A 78 22.92 -15.38 0.81
N LYS A 79 22.32 -14.21 0.99
CA LYS A 79 22.49 -13.37 2.19
C LYS A 79 21.46 -13.66 3.26
N LEU A 80 20.50 -14.54 2.96
CA LEU A 80 19.37 -14.79 3.84
C LEU A 80 19.37 -16.24 4.32
N PRO A 81 18.81 -16.51 5.50
CA PRO A 81 18.67 -17.87 5.99
C PRO A 81 17.72 -18.67 5.10
N ARG A 82 17.77 -20.00 5.23
CA ARG A 82 16.92 -20.89 4.45
C ARG A 82 15.47 -20.98 4.97
N TYR A 83 15.23 -20.56 6.21
CA TYR A 83 13.88 -20.52 6.74
C TYR A 83 13.16 -19.24 6.28
N PRO A 84 11.84 -19.18 6.37
CA PRO A 84 11.08 -18.00 5.92
C PRO A 84 11.53 -16.73 6.64
N VAL A 85 11.64 -15.65 5.89
CA VAL A 85 12.10 -14.34 6.37
C VAL A 85 10.93 -13.40 6.47
N PRO A 86 10.73 -12.69 7.60
CA PRO A 86 9.61 -11.77 7.75
C PRO A 86 9.78 -10.54 6.86
N VAL A 87 8.71 -10.18 6.17
CA VAL A 87 8.70 -9.01 5.28
C VAL A 87 7.40 -8.25 5.44
N ALA A 88 7.43 -6.99 5.02
CA ALA A 88 6.21 -6.20 4.86
C ALA A 88 5.83 -6.21 3.39
N PHE A 89 4.54 -6.42 3.12
CA PHE A 89 4.00 -6.32 1.76
C PHE A 89 3.27 -5.00 1.59
N ILE A 90 3.63 -4.29 0.51
CA ILE A 90 2.82 -3.20 -0.01
C ILE A 90 2.00 -3.84 -1.12
N GLY A 91 0.81 -4.32 -0.76
CA GLY A 91 0.06 -5.22 -1.63
C GLY A 91 -0.75 -4.54 -2.71
N ARG A 92 -1.24 -3.33 -2.42
CA ARG A 92 -2.06 -2.57 -3.35
C ARG A 92 -1.67 -1.11 -3.25
N LEU A 93 -1.57 -0.46 -4.39
CA LEU A 93 -1.30 0.97 -4.46
C LEU A 93 -2.03 1.50 -5.67
N ALA A 94 -2.91 2.47 -5.47
CA ALA A 94 -3.75 2.99 -6.53
C ALA A 94 -3.96 4.48 -6.38
N VAL A 95 -4.08 5.17 -7.52
CA VAL A 95 -4.33 6.61 -7.60
C VAL A 95 -5.56 6.83 -8.48
N HIS A 96 -6.49 7.65 -8.00
CA HIS A 96 -7.68 8.02 -8.75
C HIS A 96 -7.29 8.61 -10.10
N LEU A 97 -8.07 8.30 -11.14
CA LEU A 97 -7.78 8.77 -12.51
C LEU A 97 -7.52 10.27 -12.57
N ASP A 98 -8.31 11.06 -11.85
CA ASP A 98 -8.19 12.52 -11.85
C ASP A 98 -6.91 13.02 -11.17
N CYS A 99 -6.25 12.17 -10.42
CA CYS A 99 -5.05 12.51 -9.65
C CYS A 99 -3.79 11.88 -10.21
N GLN A 100 -3.90 11.09 -11.26
CA GLN A 100 -2.74 10.45 -11.88
C GLN A 100 -1.86 11.46 -12.62
N GLY A 101 -0.58 11.10 -12.77
CA GLY A 101 0.36 11.95 -13.49
C GLY A 101 0.86 13.15 -12.71
N LYS A 102 0.57 13.24 -11.41
CA LYS A 102 0.94 14.37 -10.55
C LYS A 102 1.88 13.97 -9.42
N GLY A 103 2.41 12.75 -9.45
CA GLY A 103 3.38 12.29 -8.46
C GLY A 103 2.78 11.68 -7.20
N LEU A 104 1.45 11.54 -7.11
CA LEU A 104 0.83 10.99 -5.90
C LEU A 104 1.23 9.52 -5.66
N GLY A 105 1.37 8.73 -6.72
CA GLY A 105 1.82 7.35 -6.58
C GLY A 105 3.17 7.23 -5.88
N SER A 106 4.12 8.09 -6.25
CA SER A 106 5.43 8.12 -5.61
C SER A 106 5.34 8.56 -4.16
N ILE A 107 4.46 9.51 -3.86
CA ILE A 107 4.23 9.96 -2.48
C ILE A 107 3.67 8.83 -1.64
N LEU A 108 2.69 8.09 -2.17
CA LEU A 108 2.10 6.96 -1.48
C LEU A 108 3.13 5.87 -1.20
N LEU A 109 3.97 5.56 -2.19
CA LEU A 109 5.01 4.55 -2.03
C LEU A 109 6.02 4.98 -0.95
N ALA A 110 6.45 6.23 -0.97
CA ALA A 110 7.38 6.75 0.03
C ALA A 110 6.78 6.69 1.44
N GLU A 111 5.50 7.06 1.58
CA GLU A 111 4.80 6.98 2.86
C GLU A 111 4.67 5.54 3.35
N ALA A 112 4.37 4.61 2.43
CA ALA A 112 4.29 3.20 2.78
C ALA A 112 5.62 2.68 3.31
N CYS A 113 6.72 3.00 2.63
CA CYS A 113 8.06 2.60 3.07
C CYS A 113 8.41 3.21 4.42
N GLN A 114 8.07 4.47 4.65
CA GLN A 114 8.34 5.13 5.91
C GLN A 114 7.58 4.46 7.07
N LYS A 115 6.34 4.06 6.84
CA LYS A 115 5.56 3.35 7.85
C LYS A 115 6.15 1.98 8.18
N VAL A 116 6.69 1.30 7.18
CA VAL A 116 7.37 0.02 7.40
C VAL A 116 8.62 0.22 8.25
N VAL A 117 9.40 1.25 7.97
CA VAL A 117 10.59 1.57 8.77
C VAL A 117 10.21 1.85 10.23
N GLN A 118 9.14 2.60 10.45
CA GLN A 118 8.65 2.88 11.80
C GLN A 118 8.21 1.59 12.51
N ALA A 119 7.49 0.72 11.80
CA ALA A 119 7.03 -0.53 12.38
C ALA A 119 8.18 -1.49 12.69
N SER A 120 9.28 -1.40 11.96
CA SER A 120 10.43 -2.27 12.18
C SER A 120 11.13 -2.02 13.52
N ALA A 121 10.82 -0.93 14.18
CA ALA A 121 11.34 -0.65 15.53
C ALA A 121 10.72 -1.56 16.60
N VAL A 122 9.54 -2.12 16.34
CA VAL A 122 8.83 -2.99 17.30
C VAL A 122 8.59 -4.39 16.76
N LEU A 123 8.61 -4.56 15.44
CA LEU A 123 8.34 -5.84 14.80
C LEU A 123 9.42 -6.11 13.76
N ALA A 124 10.02 -7.29 13.81
CA ALA A 124 11.09 -7.61 12.88
C ALA A 124 10.60 -7.67 11.43
N VAL A 125 11.21 -6.87 10.57
CA VAL A 125 10.93 -6.82 9.15
C VAL A 125 12.26 -6.76 8.43
N ALA A 126 12.58 -7.80 7.67
CA ALA A 126 13.86 -7.89 6.98
C ALA A 126 13.85 -7.19 5.62
N GLY A 127 12.67 -6.95 5.06
CA GLY A 127 12.57 -6.31 3.75
C GLY A 127 11.14 -5.91 3.41
N ILE A 128 11.02 -5.24 2.27
CA ILE A 128 9.73 -4.78 1.76
C ILE A 128 9.51 -5.43 0.40
N VAL A 129 8.34 -6.02 0.21
CA VAL A 129 7.92 -6.56 -1.07
C VAL A 129 6.78 -5.71 -1.61
N VAL A 130 6.97 -5.18 -2.81
CA VAL A 130 5.95 -4.37 -3.48
C VAL A 130 5.32 -5.22 -4.58
N ASP A 131 4.00 -5.37 -4.51
CA ASP A 131 3.23 -6.09 -5.51
C ASP A 131 2.69 -5.10 -6.53
N ALA A 132 3.50 -4.79 -7.53
CA ALA A 132 3.10 -3.89 -8.62
C ALA A 132 2.44 -4.73 -9.70
N LYS A 133 1.12 -4.59 -9.83
CA LYS A 133 0.35 -5.36 -10.82
C LYS A 133 0.63 -4.90 -12.25
N ASP A 134 1.03 -3.65 -12.42
CA ASP A 134 1.49 -3.13 -13.70
C ASP A 134 2.35 -1.89 -13.50
N GLU A 135 2.97 -1.42 -14.59
CA GLU A 135 3.87 -0.26 -14.53
C GLU A 135 3.16 1.02 -14.16
N ALA A 136 1.93 1.20 -14.61
CA ALA A 136 1.16 2.41 -14.28
C ALA A 136 0.87 2.50 -12.80
N ALA A 137 0.60 1.39 -12.15
CA ALA A 137 0.37 1.35 -10.70
C ALA A 137 1.65 1.61 -9.92
N ALA A 138 2.81 1.25 -10.49
CA ALA A 138 4.10 1.43 -9.83
C ALA A 138 4.65 2.84 -10.01
N ALA A 139 4.16 3.55 -10.99
CA ALA A 139 4.63 4.91 -11.27
C ALA A 139 4.02 5.95 -10.28
#